data_7a8e6d2a0e386f0ffb4cfa988befe7e9
#
_entry.id   7a8e6d2a0e386f0ffb4cfa988befe7e9
#
_cell.length_a   1.000
_cell.length_b   1.000
_cell.length_c   1.000
_cell.angle_alpha   90.00
_cell.angle_beta   90.00
_cell.angle_gamma   90.00
#
_symmetry.space_group_name_H-M   'P 1'
#
loop_
_entity.id
_entity.type
_entity.pdbx_description
1 polymer ?
#
loop_
_entity_poly.entity_id
_entity_poly.type
_entity_poly.pdbx_seq_one_letter_code
_entity_poly.pdbx_strand_id
1 'polypeptide(L)'
;KDGTPSKIGIETSGRQELWGSLEEVLEVVNHVEGTIPVLNLAHIHARGHGRLRTSEDYGELFDQVRETIGTKTFYCHFSGVEHRGGNASHYTQIKKSDLNFEPLAEFIVEEGGWLDLTLIPDSPLLEHDAMFMLQQIEKSRHKQLEQKARDERRRALAAQQNITPEEMAAREAVQAQMRTNPPKAEEESIDQKEPESPAEKKTKKP
;
A
#
# COMPACT_ATOMS: atom_id res chain seq x y z
N LYS A 1 -1.48 35.95 -28.89
CA LYS A 1 -2.17 34.76 -28.32
C LYS A 1 -1.14 33.65 -28.32
N ASP A 2 -0.45 33.50 -27.19
CA ASP A 2 0.48 32.40 -26.98
C ASP A 2 -0.33 31.18 -26.54
N GLY A 3 -1.07 30.57 -27.51
CA GLY A 3 -1.85 29.39 -27.27
C GLY A 3 -0.95 28.17 -27.25
N THR A 4 -0.67 27.63 -26.08
CA THR A 4 -0.22 26.23 -26.02
C THR A 4 -1.27 25.38 -26.71
N PRO A 5 -0.94 24.59 -27.75
CA PRO A 5 -1.93 23.80 -28.45
C PRO A 5 -2.57 22.81 -27.49
N SER A 6 -3.90 22.83 -27.42
CA SER A 6 -4.67 21.85 -26.65
C SER A 6 -4.45 20.46 -27.22
N LYS A 7 -4.29 19.47 -26.35
CA LYS A 7 -4.20 18.06 -26.75
C LYS A 7 -5.55 17.35 -26.53
N ILE A 8 -5.81 16.32 -27.29
CA ILE A 8 -7.01 15.49 -27.15
C ILE A 8 -6.65 14.30 -26.27
N GLY A 9 -7.35 14.15 -25.14
CA GLY A 9 -7.22 12.98 -24.26
C GLY A 9 -7.98 11.79 -24.86
N ILE A 10 -7.29 10.66 -24.98
CA ILE A 10 -7.88 9.37 -25.38
C ILE A 10 -7.95 8.49 -24.14
N GLU A 11 -9.17 8.21 -23.69
CA GLU A 11 -9.39 7.51 -22.41
C GLU A 11 -9.56 6.00 -22.60
N THR A 12 -9.04 5.22 -21.65
CA THR A 12 -9.23 3.77 -21.60
C THR A 12 -10.68 3.41 -21.25
N SER A 13 -11.23 2.36 -21.91
CA SER A 13 -12.60 1.85 -21.72
C SER A 13 -12.60 0.65 -20.76
N GLY A 14 -13.63 0.57 -19.92
CA GLY A 14 -13.81 -0.52 -18.93
C GLY A 14 -14.53 -1.75 -19.49
N ARG A 15 -14.82 -1.85 -20.79
CA ARG A 15 -15.56 -2.96 -21.39
C ARG A 15 -14.73 -3.67 -22.44
N GLN A 16 -14.65 -5.00 -22.36
CA GLN A 16 -13.82 -5.82 -23.26
C GLN A 16 -14.33 -5.82 -24.70
N GLU A 17 -15.64 -5.73 -24.91
CA GLU A 17 -16.27 -5.70 -26.22
C GLU A 17 -16.15 -4.34 -26.94
N LEU A 18 -15.70 -3.30 -26.23
CA LEU A 18 -15.50 -1.97 -26.80
C LEU A 18 -14.01 -1.70 -27.02
N TRP A 19 -13.73 -0.84 -27.99
CA TRP A 19 -12.43 -0.25 -28.19
C TRP A 19 -12.01 0.56 -26.95
N GLY A 20 -10.71 0.62 -26.66
CA GLY A 20 -10.14 1.40 -25.57
C GLY A 20 -9.42 0.55 -24.52
N SER A 21 -8.85 -0.59 -24.89
CA SER A 21 -7.83 -1.23 -24.04
C SER A 21 -6.63 -0.30 -23.89
N LEU A 22 -5.77 -0.57 -22.91
CA LEU A 22 -4.56 0.23 -22.73
C LEU A 22 -3.70 0.22 -24.00
N GLU A 23 -3.51 -0.95 -24.59
CA GLU A 23 -2.71 -1.16 -25.79
C GLU A 23 -3.29 -0.38 -26.99
N GLU A 24 -4.60 -0.44 -27.19
CA GLU A 24 -5.29 0.28 -28.27
C GLU A 24 -5.18 1.81 -28.09
N VAL A 25 -5.32 2.32 -26.87
CA VAL A 25 -5.15 3.75 -26.57
C VAL A 25 -3.71 4.19 -26.80
N LEU A 26 -2.72 3.42 -26.35
CA LEU A 26 -1.32 3.73 -26.56
C LEU A 26 -0.92 3.68 -28.03
N GLU A 27 -1.49 2.74 -28.81
CA GLU A 27 -1.29 2.67 -30.25
C GLU A 27 -1.77 3.93 -30.95
N VAL A 28 -2.99 4.41 -30.65
CA VAL A 28 -3.53 5.66 -31.23
C VAL A 28 -2.65 6.85 -30.82
N VAL A 29 -2.31 6.98 -29.56
CA VAL A 29 -1.52 8.10 -29.07
C VAL A 29 -0.11 8.12 -29.69
N ASN A 30 0.46 6.98 -29.97
CA ASN A 30 1.78 6.87 -30.61
C ASN A 30 1.76 7.27 -32.11
N HIS A 31 0.61 7.13 -32.78
CA HIS A 31 0.47 7.40 -34.20
C HIS A 31 -0.23 8.73 -34.53
N VAL A 32 -0.99 9.30 -33.61
CA VAL A 32 -1.80 10.51 -33.86
C VAL A 32 -1.26 11.69 -33.08
N GLU A 33 -0.60 12.60 -33.77
CA GLU A 33 -0.06 13.82 -33.17
C GLU A 33 -1.16 14.66 -32.50
N GLY A 34 -0.83 15.27 -31.37
CA GLY A 34 -1.80 16.11 -30.61
C GLY A 34 -2.71 15.30 -29.68
N THR A 35 -2.51 13.99 -29.55
CA THR A 35 -3.22 13.15 -28.58
C THR A 35 -2.38 12.83 -27.36
N ILE A 36 -3.04 12.50 -26.25
CA ILE A 36 -2.43 12.00 -25.00
C ILE A 36 -3.29 10.88 -24.43
N PRO A 37 -2.69 9.91 -23.72
CA PRO A 37 -3.49 8.91 -23.02
C PRO A 37 -4.11 9.50 -21.77
N VAL A 38 -5.35 9.12 -21.48
CA VAL A 38 -6.03 9.31 -20.21
C VAL A 38 -6.30 7.93 -19.62
N LEU A 39 -5.65 7.64 -18.50
CA LEU A 39 -5.71 6.33 -17.87
C LEU A 39 -6.85 6.30 -16.86
N ASN A 40 -7.97 5.71 -17.21
CA ASN A 40 -9.01 5.43 -16.23
C ASN A 40 -8.66 4.14 -15.49
N LEU A 41 -8.11 4.29 -14.27
CA LEU A 41 -7.59 3.18 -13.48
C LEU A 41 -8.69 2.19 -13.09
N ALA A 42 -9.91 2.66 -12.88
CA ALA A 42 -11.08 1.80 -12.66
C ALA A 42 -11.39 0.91 -13.87
N HIS A 43 -11.30 1.48 -15.08
CA HIS A 43 -11.50 0.75 -16.32
C HIS A 43 -10.40 -0.28 -16.57
N ILE A 44 -9.14 0.12 -16.37
CA ILE A 44 -7.97 -0.78 -16.51
C ILE A 44 -8.08 -1.93 -15.52
N HIS A 45 -8.45 -1.64 -14.27
CA HIS A 45 -8.65 -2.66 -13.23
C HIS A 45 -9.76 -3.64 -13.61
N ALA A 46 -10.92 -3.13 -14.00
CA ALA A 46 -12.06 -3.95 -14.40
C ALA A 46 -11.74 -4.84 -15.61
N ARG A 47 -11.16 -4.25 -16.66
CA ARG A 47 -10.80 -4.94 -17.91
C ARG A 47 -9.73 -6.01 -17.69
N GLY A 48 -8.82 -5.77 -16.75
CA GLY A 48 -7.81 -6.72 -16.29
C GLY A 48 -8.28 -7.69 -15.20
N HIS A 49 -9.59 -7.88 -15.01
CA HIS A 49 -10.17 -8.78 -14.00
C HIS A 49 -9.67 -8.50 -12.57
N GLY A 50 -9.53 -7.25 -12.22
CA GLY A 50 -9.05 -6.84 -10.89
C GLY A 50 -7.52 -6.83 -10.77
N ARG A 51 -6.79 -6.39 -11.80
CA ARG A 51 -5.32 -6.50 -11.87
C ARG A 51 -4.56 -5.52 -10.99
N LEU A 52 -5.10 -4.34 -10.69
CA LEU A 52 -4.40 -3.30 -9.93
C LEU A 52 -4.61 -3.53 -8.42
N ARG A 53 -3.70 -4.22 -7.76
CA ARG A 53 -3.83 -4.63 -6.35
C ARG A 53 -2.63 -4.24 -5.50
N THR A 54 -1.45 -4.15 -6.09
CA THR A 54 -0.19 -3.88 -5.40
C THR A 54 0.48 -2.63 -5.96
N SER A 55 1.45 -2.10 -5.25
CA SER A 55 2.28 -0.98 -5.69
C SER A 55 3.04 -1.34 -6.98
N GLU A 56 3.50 -2.58 -7.11
CA GLU A 56 4.19 -3.11 -8.27
C GLU A 56 3.29 -3.12 -9.52
N ASP A 57 1.99 -3.48 -9.38
CA ASP A 57 1.04 -3.46 -10.52
C ASP A 57 0.91 -2.06 -11.12
N TYR A 58 0.96 -1.02 -10.27
CA TYR A 58 0.97 0.38 -10.74
C TYR A 58 2.31 0.76 -11.36
N GLY A 59 3.43 0.29 -10.81
CA GLY A 59 4.76 0.44 -11.39
C GLY A 59 4.81 -0.11 -12.80
N GLU A 60 4.39 -1.36 -13.01
CA GLU A 60 4.32 -2.01 -14.31
C GLU A 60 3.42 -1.24 -15.30
N LEU A 61 2.26 -0.76 -14.85
CA LEU A 61 1.34 0.02 -15.68
C LEU A 61 1.98 1.32 -16.17
N PHE A 62 2.55 2.12 -15.27
CA PHE A 62 3.16 3.40 -15.63
C PHE A 62 4.44 3.23 -16.44
N ASP A 63 5.23 2.19 -16.17
CA ASP A 63 6.40 1.84 -16.96
C ASP A 63 6.03 1.41 -18.38
N GLN A 64 5.01 0.58 -18.56
CA GLN A 64 4.47 0.21 -19.87
C GLN A 64 4.09 1.43 -20.70
N VAL A 65 3.37 2.40 -20.10
CA VAL A 65 2.98 3.63 -20.79
C VAL A 65 4.21 4.47 -21.14
N ARG A 66 5.12 4.65 -20.18
CA ARG A 66 6.34 5.41 -20.38
C ARG A 66 7.22 4.84 -21.51
N GLU A 67 7.39 3.53 -21.53
CA GLU A 67 8.21 2.85 -22.55
C GLU A 67 7.58 2.91 -23.92
N THR A 68 6.24 2.85 -24.00
CA THR A 68 5.53 2.86 -25.29
C THR A 68 5.49 4.25 -25.93
N ILE A 69 5.26 5.31 -25.16
CA ILE A 69 5.03 6.67 -25.72
C ILE A 69 6.04 7.72 -25.24
N GLY A 70 7.02 7.34 -24.41
CA GLY A 70 8.11 8.24 -23.96
C GLY A 70 7.68 9.37 -23.02
N THR A 71 6.49 9.29 -22.39
CA THR A 71 5.99 10.35 -21.51
C THR A 71 6.34 10.12 -20.04
N LYS A 72 6.43 11.22 -19.29
CA LYS A 72 6.46 11.23 -17.83
C LYS A 72 5.26 11.94 -17.22
N THR A 73 4.41 12.52 -18.06
CA THR A 73 3.20 13.22 -17.65
C THR A 73 1.99 12.31 -17.88
N PHE A 74 1.23 12.09 -16.83
CA PHE A 74 0.09 11.16 -16.81
C PHE A 74 -1.17 11.87 -16.35
N TYR A 75 -2.26 11.62 -17.07
CA TYR A 75 -3.60 12.04 -16.69
C TYR A 75 -4.40 10.81 -16.36
N CYS A 76 -4.81 10.69 -15.10
CA CYS A 76 -5.49 9.51 -14.60
C CYS A 76 -6.81 9.86 -13.95
N HIS A 77 -7.83 9.03 -14.20
CA HIS A 77 -9.06 8.99 -13.43
C HIS A 77 -9.01 7.85 -12.41
N PHE A 78 -9.54 8.06 -11.23
CA PHE A 78 -9.65 7.05 -10.18
C PHE A 78 -11.06 7.04 -9.57
N SER A 79 -11.66 5.87 -9.50
CA SER A 79 -12.93 5.63 -8.81
C SER A 79 -12.96 4.22 -8.27
N GLY A 80 -13.79 3.96 -7.27
CA GLY A 80 -14.24 2.60 -7.03
C GLY A 80 -15.05 2.10 -8.21
N VAL A 81 -15.02 0.81 -8.49
CA VAL A 81 -15.73 0.19 -9.60
C VAL A 81 -16.29 -1.17 -9.21
N GLU A 82 -17.53 -1.45 -9.60
CA GLU A 82 -18.03 -2.81 -9.70
C GLU A 82 -17.77 -3.36 -11.09
N HIS A 83 -17.21 -4.57 -11.16
CA HIS A 83 -16.90 -5.21 -12.42
C HIS A 83 -17.22 -6.71 -12.40
N ARG A 84 -17.50 -7.27 -13.56
CA ARG A 84 -17.74 -8.69 -13.74
C ARG A 84 -17.27 -9.16 -15.11
N GLY A 85 -16.51 -10.27 -15.11
CA GLY A 85 -16.05 -10.86 -16.37
C GLY A 85 -15.19 -9.92 -17.22
N GLY A 86 -14.40 -9.05 -16.60
CA GLY A 86 -13.57 -8.07 -17.30
C GLY A 86 -14.32 -6.83 -17.79
N ASN A 87 -15.55 -6.60 -17.33
CA ASN A 87 -16.36 -5.47 -17.75
C ASN A 87 -16.76 -4.61 -16.55
N ALA A 88 -16.46 -3.31 -16.60
CA ALA A 88 -16.94 -2.33 -15.63
C ALA A 88 -18.48 -2.20 -15.75
N SER A 89 -19.15 -2.21 -14.61
CA SER A 89 -20.60 -2.08 -14.51
C SER A 89 -21.00 -0.64 -14.15
N HIS A 90 -20.52 -0.16 -13.00
CA HIS A 90 -20.75 1.21 -12.55
C HIS A 90 -19.69 1.63 -11.55
N TYR A 91 -19.54 2.94 -11.37
CA TYR A 91 -18.65 3.50 -10.36
C TYR A 91 -19.26 3.40 -8.96
N THR A 92 -18.41 3.15 -7.99
CA THR A 92 -18.75 3.10 -6.59
C THR A 92 -17.84 4.02 -5.77
N GLN A 93 -18.14 4.15 -4.50
CA GLN A 93 -17.23 4.79 -3.56
C GLN A 93 -15.91 4.01 -3.52
N ILE A 94 -14.78 4.69 -3.42
CA ILE A 94 -13.46 4.05 -3.38
C ILE A 94 -13.37 2.98 -2.28
N LYS A 95 -13.89 3.29 -1.08
CA LYS A 95 -13.88 2.36 0.07
C LYS A 95 -14.75 1.11 -0.08
N LYS A 96 -15.62 1.05 -1.11
CA LYS A 96 -16.52 -0.09 -1.35
C LYS A 96 -16.07 -0.99 -2.50
N SER A 97 -15.04 -0.60 -3.20
CA SER A 97 -14.48 -1.33 -4.33
C SER A 97 -13.33 -2.24 -3.89
N ASP A 98 -13.07 -3.27 -4.67
CA ASP A 98 -11.84 -4.05 -4.59
C ASP A 98 -10.61 -3.32 -5.18
N LEU A 99 -10.83 -2.27 -5.96
CA LEU A 99 -9.80 -1.33 -6.38
C LEU A 99 -9.46 -0.38 -5.22
N ASN A 100 -8.52 -0.79 -4.39
CA ASN A 100 -8.05 0.02 -3.28
C ASN A 100 -7.11 1.13 -3.74
N PHE A 101 -7.19 2.29 -3.10
CA PHE A 101 -6.29 3.41 -3.40
C PHE A 101 -4.93 3.32 -2.70
N GLU A 102 -4.82 2.58 -1.59
CA GLU A 102 -3.59 2.48 -0.80
C GLU A 102 -2.37 2.02 -1.61
N PRO A 103 -2.44 1.00 -2.49
CA PRO A 103 -1.31 0.60 -3.31
C PRO A 103 -0.81 1.68 -4.27
N LEU A 104 -1.73 2.46 -4.87
CA LEU A 104 -1.35 3.61 -5.70
C LEU A 104 -0.68 4.71 -4.86
N ALA A 105 -1.20 4.98 -3.66
CA ALA A 105 -0.60 5.95 -2.75
C ALA A 105 0.81 5.53 -2.31
N GLU A 106 1.04 4.25 -2.05
CA GLU A 106 2.37 3.68 -1.76
C GLU A 106 3.30 3.88 -2.96
N PHE A 107 2.89 3.49 -4.16
CA PHE A 107 3.67 3.69 -5.38
C PHE A 107 4.04 5.15 -5.61
N ILE A 108 3.09 6.08 -5.50
CA ILE A 108 3.35 7.53 -5.68
C ILE A 108 4.42 8.03 -4.71
N VAL A 109 4.38 7.58 -3.45
CA VAL A 109 5.31 8.04 -2.41
C VAL A 109 6.67 7.37 -2.52
N GLU A 110 6.73 6.09 -2.84
CA GLU A 110 7.97 5.31 -2.85
C GLU A 110 8.75 5.45 -4.14
N GLU A 111 8.07 5.39 -5.27
CA GLU A 111 8.68 5.33 -6.59
C GLU A 111 8.25 6.47 -7.53
N GLY A 112 7.19 7.20 -7.19
CA GLY A 112 6.57 8.21 -8.04
C GLY A 112 7.37 9.49 -8.29
N GLY A 113 8.59 9.62 -7.79
CA GLY A 113 9.40 10.83 -7.95
C GLY A 113 9.75 11.24 -9.39
N TRP A 114 9.54 10.35 -10.34
CA TRP A 114 9.73 10.62 -11.76
C TRP A 114 8.42 10.94 -12.50
N LEU A 115 7.26 10.74 -11.85
CA LEU A 115 5.94 10.97 -12.41
C LEU A 115 5.52 12.44 -12.28
N ASP A 116 4.99 12.99 -13.38
CA ASP A 116 4.14 14.19 -13.38
C ASP A 116 2.69 13.70 -13.50
N LEU A 117 2.02 13.52 -12.37
CA LEU A 117 0.73 12.84 -12.28
C LEU A 117 -0.40 13.81 -11.93
N THR A 118 -1.36 13.94 -12.84
CA THR A 118 -2.66 14.54 -12.57
C THR A 118 -3.67 13.43 -12.29
N LEU A 119 -4.22 13.38 -11.08
CA LEU A 119 -5.17 12.36 -10.66
C LEU A 119 -6.52 12.99 -10.33
N ILE A 120 -7.55 12.58 -11.05
CA ILE A 120 -8.92 13.11 -10.96
C ILE A 120 -9.85 12.04 -10.38
N PRO A 121 -10.52 12.30 -9.26
CA PRO A 121 -11.52 11.37 -8.73
C PRO A 121 -12.84 11.46 -9.50
N ASP A 122 -13.28 10.34 -10.06
CA ASP A 122 -14.56 10.19 -10.78
C ASP A 122 -15.63 9.48 -9.94
N SER A 123 -15.39 9.35 -8.64
CA SER A 123 -16.27 8.58 -7.78
C SER A 123 -17.59 9.31 -7.48
N PRO A 124 -18.66 8.58 -7.09
CA PRO A 124 -19.94 9.20 -6.71
C PRO A 124 -19.85 10.13 -5.50
N LEU A 125 -18.79 10.07 -4.70
CA LEU A 125 -18.59 10.95 -3.55
C LEU A 125 -17.74 12.18 -3.85
N LEU A 126 -17.31 12.36 -5.11
CA LEU A 126 -16.58 13.54 -5.59
C LEU A 126 -15.45 13.98 -4.64
N GLU A 127 -15.60 15.18 -4.05
CA GLU A 127 -14.60 15.78 -3.14
C GLU A 127 -14.31 14.94 -1.88
N HIS A 128 -15.26 14.16 -1.39
CA HIS A 128 -15.02 13.30 -0.22
C HIS A 128 -14.03 12.18 -0.54
N ASP A 129 -14.15 11.57 -1.71
CA ASP A 129 -13.19 10.56 -2.14
C ASP A 129 -11.86 11.20 -2.56
N ALA A 130 -11.84 12.42 -3.10
CA ALA A 130 -10.62 13.19 -3.31
C ALA A 130 -9.86 13.44 -2.00
N MET A 131 -10.56 13.87 -0.96
CA MET A 131 -9.98 14.05 0.37
C MET A 131 -9.49 12.74 0.98
N PHE A 132 -10.22 11.65 0.76
CA PHE A 132 -9.77 10.32 1.17
C PHE A 132 -8.46 9.91 0.47
N MET A 133 -8.35 10.13 -0.84
CA MET A 133 -7.14 9.86 -1.61
C MET A 133 -5.94 10.66 -1.07
N LEU A 134 -6.12 11.97 -0.82
CA LEU A 134 -5.08 12.80 -0.21
C LEU A 134 -4.64 12.28 1.16
N GLN A 135 -5.58 11.89 2.01
CA GLN A 135 -5.28 11.28 3.31
C GLN A 135 -4.46 9.99 3.19
N GLN A 136 -4.76 9.15 2.19
CA GLN A 136 -3.97 7.93 1.97
C GLN A 136 -2.54 8.25 1.52
N ILE A 137 -2.35 9.23 0.63
CA ILE A 137 -1.00 9.67 0.21
C ILE A 137 -0.20 10.21 1.42
N GLU A 138 -0.81 11.06 2.27
CA GLU A 138 -0.15 11.56 3.46
C GLU A 138 0.20 10.45 4.47
N LYS A 139 -0.71 9.48 4.65
CA LYS A 139 -0.46 8.29 5.49
C LYS A 139 0.73 7.47 4.96
N SER A 140 0.78 7.21 3.66
CA SER A 140 1.89 6.48 3.03
C SER A 140 3.20 7.25 3.15
N ARG A 141 3.18 8.57 2.97
CA ARG A 141 4.35 9.45 3.16
C ARG A 141 4.88 9.38 4.59
N HIS A 142 4.00 9.45 5.58
CA HIS A 142 4.38 9.35 6.98
C HIS A 142 5.00 7.98 7.31
N LYS A 143 4.37 6.90 6.83
CA LYS A 143 4.89 5.52 6.95
C LYS A 143 6.30 5.39 6.36
N GLN A 144 6.53 5.95 5.17
CA GLN A 144 7.86 5.93 4.53
C GLN A 144 8.91 6.72 5.34
N LEU A 145 8.55 7.90 5.86
CA LEU A 145 9.47 8.70 6.69
C LEU A 145 9.83 8.00 7.98
N GLU A 146 8.86 7.37 8.65
CA GLU A 146 9.12 6.58 9.86
C GLU A 146 10.03 5.38 9.56
N GLN A 147 9.79 4.69 8.44
CA GLN A 147 10.63 3.56 8.03
C GLN A 147 12.06 4.02 7.74
N LYS A 148 12.26 5.10 6.99
CA LYS A 148 13.58 5.68 6.73
C LYS A 148 14.30 6.05 8.04
N ALA A 149 13.61 6.72 8.96
CA ALA A 149 14.20 7.09 10.26
C ALA A 149 14.58 5.86 11.10
N ARG A 150 13.78 4.79 11.04
CA ARG A 150 14.09 3.51 11.71
C ARG A 150 15.33 2.86 11.11
N ASP A 151 15.41 2.82 9.79
CA ASP A 151 16.54 2.23 9.08
C ASP A 151 17.84 3.01 9.31
N GLU A 152 17.77 4.34 9.34
CA GLU A 152 18.92 5.20 9.70
C GLU A 152 19.40 4.94 11.12
N ARG A 153 18.49 4.86 12.11
CA ARG A 153 18.84 4.52 13.50
C ARG A 153 19.49 3.14 13.59
N ARG A 154 18.94 2.15 12.86
CA ARG A 154 19.50 0.79 12.80
C ARG A 154 20.92 0.78 12.23
N ARG A 155 21.15 1.50 11.12
CA ARG A 155 22.49 1.64 10.50
C ARG A 155 23.47 2.34 11.44
N ALA A 156 23.06 3.39 12.12
CA ALA A 156 23.89 4.11 13.07
C ALA A 156 24.30 3.23 14.27
N LEU A 157 23.35 2.47 14.81
CA LEU A 157 23.62 1.51 15.90
C LEU A 157 24.58 0.38 15.47
N ALA A 158 24.37 -0.17 14.27
CA ALA A 158 25.24 -1.19 13.70
C ALA A 158 26.68 -0.68 13.52
N ALA A 159 26.82 0.55 13.02
CA ALA A 159 28.12 1.18 12.86
C ALA A 159 28.86 1.40 14.20
N GLN A 160 28.13 1.74 15.27
CA GLN A 160 28.70 1.90 16.61
C GLN A 160 29.14 0.58 17.25
N GLN A 161 28.49 -0.54 16.90
CA GLN A 161 28.73 -1.85 17.53
C GLN A 161 29.59 -2.79 16.66
N ASN A 162 30.09 -2.35 15.52
CA ASN A 162 30.76 -3.21 14.52
C ASN A 162 29.93 -4.44 14.08
N ILE A 163 28.62 -4.34 14.14
CA ILE A 163 27.67 -5.40 13.80
C ILE A 163 27.07 -5.11 12.41
N THR A 164 26.89 -6.14 11.62
CA THR A 164 26.26 -5.94 10.29
C THR A 164 24.78 -5.58 10.39
N PRO A 165 24.21 -4.85 9.43
CA PRO A 165 22.78 -4.52 9.42
C PRO A 165 21.86 -5.75 9.47
N GLU A 166 22.30 -6.88 8.90
CA GLU A 166 21.58 -8.16 8.90
C GLU A 166 21.53 -8.77 10.31
N GLU A 167 22.63 -8.74 11.04
CA GLU A 167 22.68 -9.21 12.43
C GLU A 167 21.82 -8.35 13.37
N MET A 168 21.73 -7.05 13.11
CA MET A 168 20.83 -6.17 13.86
C MET A 168 19.36 -6.49 13.57
N ALA A 169 18.98 -6.72 12.32
CA ALA A 169 17.64 -7.11 11.96
C ALA A 169 17.23 -8.45 12.60
N ALA A 170 18.15 -9.42 12.62
CA ALA A 170 17.93 -10.71 13.27
C ALA A 170 17.72 -10.56 14.79
N ARG A 171 18.51 -9.71 15.46
CA ARG A 171 18.37 -9.43 16.90
C ARG A 171 17.04 -8.74 17.23
N GLU A 172 16.61 -7.78 16.43
CA GLU A 172 15.31 -7.11 16.60
C GLU A 172 14.15 -8.10 16.41
N ALA A 173 14.22 -8.98 15.42
CA ALA A 173 13.22 -10.02 15.19
C ALA A 173 13.11 -10.98 16.38
N VAL A 174 14.24 -11.42 16.94
CA VAL A 174 14.29 -12.27 18.15
C VAL A 174 13.71 -11.54 19.36
N GLN A 175 14.04 -10.27 19.53
CA GLN A 175 13.53 -9.46 20.65
C GLN A 175 12.02 -9.19 20.53
N ALA A 176 11.50 -9.02 19.31
CA ALA A 176 10.07 -8.90 19.06
C ALA A 176 9.33 -10.22 19.37
N GLN A 177 9.90 -11.37 19.00
CA GLN A 177 9.33 -12.68 19.33
C GLN A 177 9.32 -12.94 20.84
N MET A 178 10.37 -12.52 21.57
CA MET A 178 10.40 -12.63 23.03
C MET A 178 9.37 -11.75 23.74
N ARG A 179 9.01 -10.60 23.16
CA ARG A 179 7.93 -9.74 23.69
C ARG A 179 6.54 -10.33 23.47
N THR A 180 6.33 -11.04 22.35
CA THR A 180 5.05 -11.66 22.03
C THR A 180 4.86 -13.04 22.66
N ASN A 181 5.97 -13.72 23.00
CA ASN A 181 5.96 -15.04 23.61
C ASN A 181 7.07 -15.15 24.68
N PRO A 182 6.87 -14.53 25.87
CA PRO A 182 7.86 -14.60 26.93
C PRO A 182 8.08 -16.05 27.34
N PRO A 183 9.33 -16.47 27.63
CA PRO A 183 9.61 -17.81 28.12
C PRO A 183 8.79 -18.04 29.39
N LYS A 184 8.08 -19.17 29.46
CA LYS A 184 7.40 -19.59 30.69
C LYS A 184 8.43 -19.66 31.79
N ALA A 185 8.21 -18.89 32.86
CA ALA A 185 9.00 -19.05 34.07
C ALA A 185 8.81 -20.49 34.55
N GLU A 186 9.90 -21.26 34.65
CA GLU A 186 9.91 -22.53 35.35
C GLU A 186 9.62 -22.19 36.83
N GLU A 187 8.42 -22.56 37.29
CA GLU A 187 8.10 -22.54 38.71
C GLU A 187 9.00 -23.57 39.40
N GLU A 188 10.11 -23.11 40.00
CA GLU A 188 10.83 -23.88 40.98
C GLU A 188 9.87 -24.16 42.15
N SER A 189 9.39 -25.38 42.22
CA SER A 189 8.64 -25.89 43.36
C SER A 189 9.54 -25.87 44.59
N ILE A 190 9.44 -24.80 45.38
CA ILE A 190 10.00 -24.75 46.72
C ILE A 190 9.13 -25.66 47.60
N ASP A 191 9.65 -26.85 47.87
CA ASP A 191 9.11 -27.82 48.81
C ASP A 191 9.18 -27.19 50.22
N GLN A 192 8.10 -26.52 50.65
CA GLN A 192 7.96 -26.02 52.02
C GLN A 192 7.56 -27.19 52.92
N LYS A 193 8.56 -27.81 53.57
CA LYS A 193 8.33 -28.62 54.78
C LYS A 193 7.75 -27.75 55.87
N GLU A 194 6.49 -27.99 56.21
CA GLU A 194 5.87 -27.46 57.43
C GLU A 194 6.59 -27.93 58.68
N PRO A 195 6.86 -27.07 59.69
CA PRO A 195 7.36 -27.49 60.98
C PRO A 195 6.22 -28.06 61.83
N GLU A 196 6.42 -29.29 62.32
CA GLU A 196 5.53 -29.96 63.27
C GLU A 196 5.30 -29.10 64.53
N SER A 197 4.07 -28.88 64.89
CA SER A 197 3.63 -28.24 66.12
C SER A 197 3.70 -29.22 67.29
N PRO A 198 4.23 -28.84 68.47
CA PRO A 198 4.33 -29.73 69.64
C PRO A 198 2.96 -29.89 70.34
N ALA A 199 2.67 -31.14 70.68
CA ALA A 199 1.48 -31.60 71.36
C ALA A 199 1.23 -30.96 72.77
N GLU A 200 0.06 -30.35 72.96
CA GLU A 200 -0.46 -29.93 74.26
C GLU A 200 -0.88 -31.13 75.12
N LYS A 201 -0.25 -31.27 76.25
CA LYS A 201 -0.64 -32.18 77.31
C LYS A 201 -1.83 -31.65 78.07
N LYS A 202 -2.98 -32.33 77.97
CA LYS A 202 -4.13 -32.10 78.84
C LYS A 202 -3.85 -32.65 80.24
N THR A 203 -3.79 -31.77 81.21
CA THR A 203 -3.89 -32.12 82.63
C THR A 203 -5.34 -32.17 83.06
N LYS A 204 -5.76 -33.35 83.56
CA LYS A 204 -7.02 -33.52 84.30
C LYS A 204 -6.79 -33.04 85.74
N LYS A 205 -7.79 -32.37 86.31
CA LYS A 205 -7.90 -32.08 87.71
C LYS A 205 -9.16 -32.78 88.27
N PRO A 206 -9.10 -33.17 89.57
CA PRO A 206 -10.09 -34.00 90.20
C PRO A 206 -11.44 -33.37 90.37
#